data_ac3a4a5b3c1b1ece5140fc96bff8f710
#
_entry.id   ac3a4a5b3c1b1ece5140fc96bff8f710
#
_cell.length_a   1.000
_cell.length_b   1.000
_cell.length_c   1.000
_cell.angle_alpha   90.00
_cell.angle_beta   90.00
_cell.angle_gamma   90.00
#
_symmetry.space_group_name_H-M   'P 1'
#
loop_
_entity.id
_entity.type
_entity.pdbx_description
1 polymer ?
#
loop_
_entity_poly.entity_id
_entity_poly.type
_entity_poly.pdbx_seq_one_letter_code
_entity_poly.pdbx_strand_id
1 'polypeptide(L)'
;MTGNTKEYILKESLHLFSEKGYEASSVSDIAGRLSMSKSALYKHYKNKRDILDQILLLMQDRQTEFKKEHTVCHEDGSVNLNKLEEYVYALFRLWTEDEFCSSFRKILTLEQFGDAEMAELYKEYLTQGPVFDLTNWFASFGGTKASAMGMAMYLYSPLYLYYSMYDSAEKKEIVTSAAKAHIHRFMMQLQV
;
A
#
# COMPACT_ATOMS: atom_id res chain seq x y z
N MET A 1 2.49 -13.14 -27.66
CA MET A 1 1.35 -13.68 -26.85
C MET A 1 1.74 -14.12 -25.43
N THR A 2 3.03 -14.32 -25.11
CA THR A 2 3.46 -14.84 -23.78
C THR A 2 3.46 -13.81 -22.64
N GLY A 3 3.67 -12.52 -22.90
CA GLY A 3 3.66 -11.46 -21.87
C GLY A 3 2.27 -11.29 -21.23
N ASN A 4 1.24 -11.23 -22.03
CA ASN A 4 -0.14 -11.04 -21.56
C ASN A 4 -0.63 -12.17 -20.61
N THR A 5 -0.24 -13.42 -20.89
CA THR A 5 -0.65 -14.57 -20.05
C THR A 5 0.05 -14.56 -18.70
N LYS A 6 1.34 -14.20 -18.64
CA LYS A 6 2.10 -14.12 -17.38
C LYS A 6 1.55 -13.04 -16.46
N GLU A 7 1.27 -11.87 -17.00
CA GLU A 7 0.64 -10.75 -16.27
C GLU A 7 -0.77 -11.09 -15.79
N TYR A 8 -1.56 -11.78 -16.63
CA TYR A 8 -2.90 -12.21 -16.26
C TYR A 8 -2.88 -13.22 -15.09
N ILE A 9 -1.95 -14.20 -15.12
CA ILE A 9 -1.75 -15.14 -14.00
C ILE A 9 -1.42 -14.37 -12.72
N LEU A 10 -0.53 -13.41 -12.80
CA LEU A 10 -0.09 -12.63 -11.65
C LEU A 10 -1.23 -11.81 -11.05
N LYS A 11 -2.02 -11.13 -11.91
CA LYS A 11 -3.17 -10.35 -11.50
C LYS A 11 -4.21 -11.21 -10.78
N GLU A 12 -4.60 -12.34 -11.38
CA GLU A 12 -5.59 -13.24 -10.79
C GLU A 12 -5.08 -13.94 -9.52
N SER A 13 -3.77 -14.22 -9.45
CA SER A 13 -3.16 -14.73 -8.21
C SER A 13 -3.19 -13.70 -7.09
N LEU A 14 -2.87 -12.44 -7.40
CA LEU A 14 -2.95 -11.32 -6.45
C LEU A 14 -4.36 -11.18 -5.89
N HIS A 15 -5.40 -11.24 -6.74
CA HIS A 15 -6.79 -11.20 -6.31
C HIS A 15 -7.13 -12.38 -5.41
N LEU A 16 -6.76 -13.61 -5.81
CA LEU A 16 -7.01 -14.80 -5.01
C LEU A 16 -6.36 -14.71 -3.63
N PHE A 17 -5.11 -14.25 -3.57
CA PHE A 17 -4.38 -14.08 -2.31
C PHE A 17 -5.01 -12.98 -1.44
N SER A 18 -5.54 -11.91 -2.03
CA SER A 18 -6.22 -10.85 -1.28
C SER A 18 -7.58 -11.25 -0.71
N GLU A 19 -8.23 -12.27 -1.31
CA GLU A 19 -9.52 -12.80 -0.88
C GLU A 19 -9.40 -13.86 0.21
N LYS A 20 -8.45 -14.80 0.04
CA LYS A 20 -8.32 -16.01 0.88
C LYS A 20 -7.10 -16.02 1.78
N GLY A 21 -6.13 -15.15 1.54
CA GLY A 21 -4.78 -15.23 2.06
C GLY A 21 -3.84 -16.02 1.14
N TYR A 22 -2.56 -15.69 1.26
CA TYR A 22 -1.50 -16.38 0.50
C TYR A 22 -1.35 -17.83 0.96
N GLU A 23 -1.26 -18.08 2.27
CA GLU A 23 -1.08 -19.43 2.80
C GLU A 23 -2.25 -20.36 2.46
N ALA A 24 -3.48 -19.89 2.56
CA ALA A 24 -4.67 -20.66 2.27
C ALA A 24 -4.91 -20.92 0.77
N SER A 25 -4.14 -20.26 -0.12
CA SER A 25 -4.29 -20.40 -1.57
C SER A 25 -3.32 -21.44 -2.12
N SER A 26 -3.79 -22.27 -3.07
CA SER A 26 -2.98 -23.29 -3.74
C SER A 26 -2.79 -22.98 -5.23
N VAL A 27 -1.76 -23.60 -5.84
CA VAL A 27 -1.57 -23.56 -7.31
C VAL A 27 -2.80 -24.11 -8.06
N SER A 28 -3.55 -25.04 -7.42
CA SER A 28 -4.81 -25.57 -7.97
C SER A 28 -5.90 -24.52 -8.01
N ASP A 29 -6.00 -23.71 -6.97
CA ASP A 29 -7.00 -22.63 -6.91
C ASP A 29 -6.70 -21.57 -7.97
N ILE A 30 -5.41 -21.19 -8.13
CA ILE A 30 -4.98 -20.26 -9.19
C ILE A 30 -5.33 -20.82 -10.58
N ALA A 31 -4.95 -22.07 -10.85
CA ALA A 31 -5.21 -22.71 -12.13
C ALA A 31 -6.74 -22.85 -12.41
N GLY A 32 -7.53 -23.17 -11.39
CA GLY A 32 -8.98 -23.22 -11.45
C GLY A 32 -9.61 -21.87 -11.79
N ARG A 33 -9.17 -20.81 -11.10
CA ARG A 33 -9.65 -19.43 -11.35
C ARG A 33 -9.37 -18.97 -12.78
N LEU A 34 -8.22 -19.38 -13.33
CA LEU A 34 -7.80 -19.05 -14.69
C LEU A 34 -8.35 -20.00 -15.76
N SER A 35 -9.13 -21.03 -15.38
CA SER A 35 -9.59 -22.09 -16.29
C SER A 35 -8.45 -22.74 -17.09
N MET A 36 -7.28 -22.91 -16.46
CA MET A 36 -6.10 -23.50 -17.07
C MET A 36 -5.61 -24.73 -16.29
N SER A 37 -4.80 -25.57 -16.94
CA SER A 37 -4.18 -26.71 -16.25
C SER A 37 -3.00 -26.25 -15.37
N LYS A 38 -2.71 -26.97 -14.28
CA LYS A 38 -1.49 -26.72 -13.47
C LYS A 38 -0.22 -26.77 -14.32
N SER A 39 -0.14 -27.69 -15.29
CA SER A 39 1.03 -27.79 -16.19
C SER A 39 1.19 -26.57 -17.09
N ALA A 40 0.09 -25.92 -17.48
CA ALA A 40 0.13 -24.66 -18.23
C ALA A 40 0.60 -23.51 -17.34
N LEU A 41 0.17 -23.46 -16.07
CA LEU A 41 0.62 -22.46 -15.10
C LEU A 41 2.13 -22.60 -14.81
N TYR A 42 2.61 -23.83 -14.63
CA TYR A 42 4.04 -24.12 -14.38
C TYR A 42 4.98 -23.76 -15.56
N LYS A 43 4.45 -23.51 -16.75
CA LYS A 43 5.27 -22.95 -17.86
C LYS A 43 5.61 -21.48 -17.64
N HIS A 44 4.85 -20.78 -16.78
CA HIS A 44 5.02 -19.34 -16.52
C HIS A 44 5.67 -19.07 -15.17
N TYR A 45 5.34 -19.86 -14.14
CA TYR A 45 5.82 -19.71 -12.77
C TYR A 45 6.19 -21.06 -12.18
N LYS A 46 7.35 -21.14 -11.50
CA LYS A 46 7.89 -22.40 -10.94
C LYS A 46 7.03 -22.98 -9.81
N ASN A 47 6.45 -22.09 -9.00
CA ASN A 47 5.62 -22.45 -7.84
C ASN A 47 4.84 -21.22 -7.36
N LYS A 48 4.03 -21.38 -6.30
CA LYS A 48 3.26 -20.29 -5.68
C LYS A 48 4.16 -19.15 -5.17
N ARG A 49 5.34 -19.50 -4.62
CA ARG A 49 6.31 -18.51 -4.13
C ARG A 49 6.87 -17.64 -5.25
N ASP A 50 7.19 -18.19 -6.40
CA ASP A 50 7.67 -17.43 -7.57
C ASP A 50 6.66 -16.36 -8.01
N ILE A 51 5.36 -16.66 -7.91
CA ILE A 51 4.29 -15.66 -8.16
C ILE A 51 4.33 -14.55 -7.12
N LEU A 52 4.46 -14.88 -5.84
CA LEU A 52 4.55 -13.89 -4.76
C LEU A 52 5.80 -13.01 -4.93
N ASP A 53 6.95 -13.59 -5.24
CA ASP A 53 8.19 -12.85 -5.46
C ASP A 53 8.04 -11.81 -6.59
N GLN A 54 7.32 -12.15 -7.65
CA GLN A 54 7.02 -11.19 -8.73
C GLN A 54 6.04 -10.10 -8.28
N ILE A 55 5.07 -10.42 -7.43
CA ILE A 55 4.19 -9.41 -6.82
C ILE A 55 4.99 -8.43 -5.97
N LEU A 56 5.92 -8.93 -5.15
CA LEU A 56 6.80 -8.10 -4.31
C LEU A 56 7.68 -7.17 -5.15
N LEU A 57 8.29 -7.68 -6.22
CA LEU A 57 9.10 -6.86 -7.14
C LEU A 57 8.28 -5.73 -7.77
N LEU A 58 7.07 -6.05 -8.27
CA LEU A 58 6.19 -5.03 -8.85
C LEU A 58 5.74 -3.99 -7.81
N MET A 59 5.55 -4.40 -6.54
CA MET A 59 5.21 -3.45 -5.48
C MET A 59 6.38 -2.51 -5.18
N GLN A 60 7.62 -3.00 -5.15
CA GLN A 60 8.81 -2.17 -4.98
C GLN A 60 8.97 -1.14 -6.11
N ASP A 61 8.76 -1.56 -7.37
CA ASP A 61 8.79 -0.67 -8.52
C ASP A 61 7.72 0.43 -8.41
N ARG A 62 6.48 0.06 -8.07
CA ARG A 62 5.37 0.99 -7.87
C ARG A 62 5.63 1.99 -6.73
N GLN A 63 6.18 1.52 -5.62
CA GLN A 63 6.55 2.40 -4.50
C GLN A 63 7.65 3.39 -4.91
N THR A 64 8.64 2.92 -5.66
CA THR A 64 9.73 3.76 -6.16
C THR A 64 9.20 4.84 -7.10
N GLU A 65 8.31 4.48 -8.02
CA GLU A 65 7.68 5.42 -8.96
C GLU A 65 6.78 6.41 -8.23
N PHE A 66 5.94 5.93 -7.31
CA PHE A 66 5.10 6.79 -6.46
C PHE A 66 5.92 7.86 -5.72
N LYS A 67 7.05 7.48 -5.09
CA LYS A 67 7.94 8.43 -4.38
C LYS A 67 8.59 9.43 -5.32
N LYS A 68 8.87 9.07 -6.57
CA LYS A 68 9.41 10.00 -7.60
C LYS A 68 8.35 11.00 -8.06
N GLU A 69 7.13 10.53 -8.31
CA GLU A 69 6.03 11.38 -8.78
C GLU A 69 5.54 12.36 -7.71
N HIS A 70 5.60 11.96 -6.44
CA HIS A 70 5.08 12.72 -5.30
C HIS A 70 6.20 13.23 -4.39
N THR A 71 7.07 14.07 -4.93
CA THR A 71 8.18 14.67 -4.17
C THR A 71 7.65 15.73 -3.19
N VAL A 72 7.96 15.56 -1.89
CA VAL A 72 7.47 16.44 -0.81
C VAL A 72 8.40 17.63 -0.55
N CYS A 73 9.72 17.46 -0.78
CA CYS A 73 10.70 18.50 -0.51
C CYS A 73 10.93 19.44 -1.69
N HIS A 74 11.34 20.66 -1.37
CA HIS A 74 11.96 21.61 -2.29
C HIS A 74 13.40 21.18 -2.64
N GLU A 75 14.03 21.87 -3.60
CA GLU A 75 15.42 21.61 -4.00
C GLU A 75 16.42 21.84 -2.86
N ASP A 76 16.13 22.74 -1.92
CA ASP A 76 16.92 23.04 -0.73
C ASP A 76 16.71 22.02 0.42
N GLY A 77 15.85 20.99 0.21
CA GLY A 77 15.53 19.97 1.19
C GLY A 77 14.44 20.36 2.18
N SER A 78 13.93 21.59 2.15
CA SER A 78 12.80 21.99 3.01
C SER A 78 11.49 21.33 2.57
N VAL A 79 10.59 21.05 3.52
CA VAL A 79 9.31 20.41 3.26
C VAL A 79 8.30 21.44 2.75
N ASN A 80 7.63 21.12 1.63
CA ASN A 80 6.53 21.88 1.10
C ASN A 80 5.21 21.30 1.63
N LEU A 81 4.48 22.05 2.46
CA LEU A 81 3.23 21.58 3.08
C LEU A 81 2.14 21.24 2.07
N ASN A 82 2.03 21.98 0.96
CA ASN A 82 1.03 21.66 -0.08
C ASN A 82 1.36 20.33 -0.76
N LYS A 83 2.64 20.11 -1.10
CA LYS A 83 3.09 18.84 -1.66
C LYS A 83 2.96 17.69 -0.67
N LEU A 84 3.15 17.93 0.64
CA LEU A 84 2.92 16.95 1.68
C LEU A 84 1.44 16.56 1.76
N GLU A 85 0.52 17.54 1.67
CA GLU A 85 -0.92 17.29 1.62
C GLU A 85 -1.28 16.41 0.41
N GLU A 86 -0.78 16.76 -0.78
CA GLU A 86 -0.97 16.01 -2.02
C GLU A 86 -0.40 14.58 -1.90
N TYR A 87 0.81 14.43 -1.36
CA TYR A 87 1.45 13.13 -1.12
C TYR A 87 0.61 12.23 -0.23
N VAL A 88 0.17 12.74 0.93
CA VAL A 88 -0.59 11.94 1.89
C VAL A 88 -1.95 11.53 1.32
N TYR A 89 -2.59 12.43 0.56
CA TYR A 89 -3.84 12.10 -0.11
C TYR A 89 -3.63 11.09 -1.26
N ALA A 90 -2.58 11.25 -2.06
CA ALA A 90 -2.20 10.28 -3.10
C ALA A 90 -1.86 8.91 -2.50
N LEU A 91 -1.16 8.86 -1.35
CA LEU A 91 -0.87 7.62 -0.63
C LEU A 91 -2.16 6.93 -0.17
N PHE A 92 -3.14 7.68 0.33
CA PHE A 92 -4.45 7.12 0.68
C PHE A 92 -5.13 6.49 -0.54
N ARG A 93 -5.14 7.19 -1.69
CA ARG A 93 -5.73 6.69 -2.93
C ARG A 93 -5.00 5.47 -3.47
N LEU A 94 -3.67 5.45 -3.39
CA LEU A 94 -2.86 4.31 -3.79
C LEU A 94 -3.29 3.04 -3.05
N TRP A 95 -3.49 3.12 -1.75
CA TRP A 95 -3.86 1.98 -0.92
C TRP A 95 -5.34 1.61 -0.96
N THR A 96 -6.21 2.46 -1.56
CA THR A 96 -7.66 2.23 -1.63
C THR A 96 -8.19 2.06 -3.05
N GLU A 97 -7.71 2.86 -4.00
CA GLU A 97 -8.26 2.93 -5.35
C GLU A 97 -7.42 2.16 -6.39
N ASP A 98 -6.09 2.04 -6.19
CA ASP A 98 -5.28 1.20 -7.05
C ASP A 98 -5.54 -0.27 -6.76
N GLU A 99 -5.98 -1.02 -7.78
CA GLU A 99 -6.40 -2.42 -7.66
C GLU A 99 -5.26 -3.33 -7.17
N PHE A 100 -4.02 -3.08 -7.64
CA PHE A 100 -2.86 -3.86 -7.26
C PHE A 100 -2.45 -3.56 -5.80
N CYS A 101 -2.28 -2.30 -5.46
CA CYS A 101 -1.83 -1.89 -4.12
C CYS A 101 -2.87 -2.20 -3.04
N SER A 102 -4.16 -2.02 -3.32
CA SER A 102 -5.23 -2.39 -2.38
C SER A 102 -5.30 -3.90 -2.13
N SER A 103 -5.12 -4.71 -3.18
CA SER A 103 -5.04 -6.18 -3.05
C SER A 103 -3.79 -6.59 -2.27
N PHE A 104 -2.63 -5.99 -2.56
CA PHE A 104 -1.39 -6.23 -1.82
C PHE A 104 -1.52 -5.88 -0.33
N ARG A 105 -2.10 -4.72 -0.01
CA ARG A 105 -2.41 -4.33 1.38
C ARG A 105 -3.26 -5.37 2.11
N LYS A 106 -4.28 -5.91 1.44
CA LYS A 106 -5.16 -6.96 2.02
C LYS A 106 -4.38 -8.24 2.31
N ILE A 107 -3.50 -8.67 1.40
CA ILE A 107 -2.63 -9.84 1.63
C ILE A 107 -1.78 -9.63 2.88
N LEU A 108 -1.09 -8.50 2.99
CA LEU A 108 -0.27 -8.20 4.16
C LEU A 108 -1.10 -8.17 5.45
N THR A 109 -2.31 -7.62 5.39
CA THR A 109 -3.23 -7.56 6.54
C THR A 109 -3.67 -8.96 7.00
N LEU A 110 -3.88 -9.89 6.09
CA LEU A 110 -4.28 -11.27 6.41
C LEU A 110 -3.11 -12.08 6.95
N GLU A 111 -1.91 -11.92 6.38
CA GLU A 111 -0.77 -12.81 6.63
C GLU A 111 0.17 -12.34 7.75
N GLN A 112 0.07 -11.09 8.22
CA GLN A 112 1.00 -10.49 9.20
C GLN A 112 1.13 -11.27 10.53
N PHE A 113 0.14 -12.08 10.90
CA PHE A 113 0.15 -12.82 12.15
C PHE A 113 0.67 -14.26 12.00
N GLY A 114 0.71 -14.79 10.78
CA GLY A 114 1.10 -16.16 10.48
C GLY A 114 2.48 -16.30 9.84
N ASP A 115 2.99 -15.24 9.22
CA ASP A 115 4.25 -15.24 8.47
C ASP A 115 5.13 -14.06 8.84
N ALA A 116 6.39 -14.34 9.23
CA ALA A 116 7.32 -13.31 9.69
C ALA A 116 7.75 -12.34 8.57
N GLU A 117 7.91 -12.82 7.34
CA GLU A 117 8.23 -11.97 6.18
C GLU A 117 7.06 -11.02 5.87
N MET A 118 5.83 -11.55 5.89
CA MET A 118 4.63 -10.72 5.70
C MET A 118 4.45 -9.69 6.81
N ALA A 119 4.80 -10.04 8.05
CA ALA A 119 4.78 -9.11 9.18
C ALA A 119 5.78 -7.96 8.98
N GLU A 120 6.99 -8.23 8.49
CA GLU A 120 7.97 -7.17 8.19
C GLU A 120 7.52 -6.30 7.02
N LEU A 121 7.00 -6.88 5.95
CA LEU A 121 6.43 -6.13 4.82
C LEU A 121 5.23 -5.27 5.27
N TYR A 122 4.37 -5.81 6.14
CA TYR A 122 3.27 -5.04 6.73
C TYR A 122 3.76 -3.81 7.49
N LYS A 123 4.83 -3.96 8.28
CA LYS A 123 5.45 -2.84 9.00
C LYS A 123 6.03 -1.81 8.03
N GLU A 124 6.77 -2.27 7.03
CA GLU A 124 7.42 -1.42 6.05
C GLU A 124 6.41 -0.60 5.23
N TYR A 125 5.38 -1.25 4.70
CA TYR A 125 4.46 -0.61 3.77
C TYR A 125 3.30 0.13 4.45
N LEU A 126 2.81 -0.36 5.60
CA LEU A 126 1.51 0.06 6.12
C LEU A 126 1.55 0.70 7.51
N THR A 127 2.62 0.53 8.28
CA THR A 127 2.66 1.08 9.64
C THR A 127 3.94 1.88 9.93
N GLN A 128 5.05 1.23 10.21
CA GLN A 128 6.28 1.89 10.63
C GLN A 128 6.92 2.72 9.51
N GLY A 129 6.92 2.23 8.28
CA GLY A 129 7.51 2.93 7.14
C GLY A 129 6.86 4.28 6.87
N PRO A 130 5.54 4.38 6.65
CA PRO A 130 4.86 5.65 6.48
C PRO A 130 5.01 6.61 7.66
N VAL A 131 4.94 6.10 8.90
CA VAL A 131 5.15 6.91 10.10
C VAL A 131 6.60 7.42 10.17
N PHE A 132 7.57 6.61 9.78
CA PHE A 132 8.98 7.03 9.73
C PHE A 132 9.21 8.14 8.71
N ASP A 133 8.69 8.01 7.48
CA ASP A 133 8.80 9.03 6.44
C ASP A 133 8.18 10.36 6.90
N LEU A 134 6.95 10.32 7.44
CA LEU A 134 6.28 11.49 7.99
C LEU A 134 7.05 12.11 9.18
N THR A 135 7.59 11.28 10.09
CA THR A 135 8.38 11.76 11.24
C THR A 135 9.61 12.53 10.77
N ASN A 136 10.32 12.05 9.74
CA ASN A 136 11.48 12.73 9.19
C ASN A 136 11.11 14.08 8.58
N TRP A 137 10.00 14.18 7.86
CA TRP A 137 9.53 15.45 7.33
C TRP A 137 9.09 16.41 8.43
N PHE A 138 8.35 15.96 9.44
CA PHE A 138 7.94 16.83 10.54
C PHE A 138 9.12 17.27 11.45
N ALA A 139 10.17 16.47 11.55
CA ALA A 139 11.37 16.86 12.28
C ALA A 139 12.07 18.09 11.67
N SER A 140 11.90 18.37 10.37
CA SER A 140 12.44 19.55 9.71
C SER A 140 11.76 20.87 10.13
N PHE A 141 10.55 20.81 10.72
CA PHE A 141 9.88 22.00 11.25
C PHE A 141 10.35 22.43 12.64
N GLY A 142 11.31 21.70 13.21
CA GLY A 142 11.82 21.92 14.56
C GLY A 142 11.11 21.11 15.63
N GLY A 143 11.62 21.20 16.87
CA GLY A 143 11.10 20.42 17.97
C GLY A 143 11.85 19.11 18.21
N THR A 144 11.30 18.23 19.04
CA THR A 144 11.92 16.94 19.37
C THR A 144 11.47 15.86 18.38
N LYS A 145 12.28 14.79 18.24
CA LYS A 145 11.86 13.60 17.46
C LYS A 145 10.56 13.01 17.97
N ALA A 146 10.31 13.06 19.27
CA ALA A 146 9.07 12.56 19.88
C ALA A 146 7.85 13.41 19.47
N SER A 147 7.99 14.75 19.38
CA SER A 147 6.92 15.61 18.88
C SER A 147 6.63 15.38 17.40
N ALA A 148 7.68 15.23 16.57
CA ALA A 148 7.53 14.91 15.15
C ALA A 148 6.83 13.55 14.93
N MET A 149 7.18 12.54 15.70
CA MET A 149 6.50 11.23 15.67
C MET A 149 5.04 11.35 16.12
N GLY A 150 4.75 12.16 17.13
CA GLY A 150 3.37 12.43 17.57
C GLY A 150 2.53 13.04 16.45
N MET A 151 3.08 14.00 15.71
CA MET A 151 2.42 14.60 14.53
C MET A 151 2.19 13.58 13.42
N ALA A 152 3.20 12.75 13.11
CA ALA A 152 3.08 11.67 12.13
C ALA A 152 1.96 10.68 12.49
N MET A 153 1.92 10.25 13.75
CA MET A 153 0.88 9.36 14.25
C MET A 153 -0.51 10.01 14.21
N TYR A 154 -0.62 11.29 14.59
CA TYR A 154 -1.90 12.01 14.57
C TYR A 154 -2.47 12.15 13.14
N LEU A 155 -1.61 12.40 12.14
CA LEU A 155 -1.99 12.45 10.75
C LEU A 155 -2.33 11.06 10.19
N TYR A 156 -1.47 10.06 10.42
CA TYR A 156 -1.53 8.77 9.72
C TYR A 156 -2.52 7.77 10.34
N SER A 157 -2.68 7.73 11.66
CA SER A 157 -3.52 6.70 12.31
C SER A 157 -4.97 6.69 11.82
N PRO A 158 -5.66 7.83 11.62
CA PRO A 158 -7.00 7.82 11.06
C PRO A 158 -7.07 7.33 9.60
N LEU A 159 -6.01 7.55 8.80
CA LEU A 159 -5.95 7.07 7.43
C LEU A 159 -5.94 5.55 7.38
N TYR A 160 -5.24 4.92 8.32
CA TYR A 160 -5.25 3.47 8.45
C TYR A 160 -6.65 2.91 8.75
N LEU A 161 -7.43 3.59 9.60
CA LEU A 161 -8.83 3.26 9.84
C LEU A 161 -9.67 3.44 8.55
N TYR A 162 -9.44 4.53 7.82
CA TYR A 162 -10.15 4.79 6.57
C TYR A 162 -9.88 3.73 5.48
N TYR A 163 -8.72 3.07 5.46
CA TYR A 163 -8.49 1.94 4.55
C TYR A 163 -9.51 0.82 4.79
N SER A 164 -9.71 0.43 6.07
CA SER A 164 -10.67 -0.61 6.43
C SER A 164 -12.12 -0.19 6.14
N MET A 165 -12.45 1.07 6.44
CA MET A 165 -13.78 1.60 6.13
C MET A 165 -14.04 1.64 4.62
N TYR A 166 -13.04 2.00 3.81
CA TYR A 166 -13.15 2.06 2.35
C TYR A 166 -13.44 0.69 1.74
N ASP A 167 -12.81 -0.38 2.26
CA ASP A 167 -13.00 -1.74 1.75
C ASP A 167 -14.46 -2.23 1.90
N SER A 168 -15.12 -1.84 2.99
CA SER A 168 -16.48 -2.28 3.31
C SER A 168 -17.58 -1.27 2.94
N ALA A 169 -17.20 -0.06 2.47
CA ALA A 169 -18.15 1.01 2.22
C ALA A 169 -19.00 0.75 0.96
N GLU A 170 -20.31 0.94 1.07
CA GLU A 170 -21.22 1.02 -0.09
C GLU A 170 -20.98 2.29 -0.91
N LYS A 171 -20.70 3.42 -0.22
CA LYS A 171 -20.42 4.74 -0.82
C LYS A 171 -18.99 5.15 -0.50
N LYS A 172 -18.06 4.76 -1.34
CA LYS A 172 -16.63 5.00 -1.18
C LYS A 172 -16.26 6.48 -1.16
N GLU A 173 -17.05 7.30 -1.84
CA GLU A 173 -16.87 8.77 -1.92
C GLU A 173 -16.98 9.43 -0.54
N ILE A 174 -17.79 8.89 0.37
CA ILE A 174 -17.94 9.42 1.73
C ILE A 174 -16.62 9.21 2.50
N VAL A 175 -16.05 8.02 2.41
CA VAL A 175 -14.78 7.69 3.09
C VAL A 175 -13.62 8.51 2.50
N THR A 176 -13.55 8.61 1.18
CA THR A 176 -12.54 9.42 0.48
C THR A 176 -12.65 10.90 0.88
N SER A 177 -13.87 11.45 0.93
CA SER A 177 -14.09 12.83 1.36
C SER A 177 -13.70 13.05 2.83
N ALA A 178 -13.99 12.11 3.71
CA ALA A 178 -13.62 12.17 5.13
C ALA A 178 -12.09 12.12 5.31
N ALA A 179 -11.39 11.24 4.59
CA ALA A 179 -9.94 11.15 4.60
C ALA A 179 -9.30 12.45 4.10
N LYS A 180 -9.77 12.98 2.97
CA LYS A 180 -9.31 14.28 2.42
C LYS A 180 -9.51 15.42 3.40
N ALA A 181 -10.70 15.52 4.02
CA ALA A 181 -10.99 16.55 5.01
C ALA A 181 -10.13 16.43 6.28
N HIS A 182 -9.79 15.20 6.73
CA HIS A 182 -8.88 14.97 7.83
C HIS A 182 -7.47 15.48 7.49
N ILE A 183 -6.93 15.10 6.34
CA ILE A 183 -5.60 15.52 5.87
C ILE A 183 -5.53 17.06 5.79
N HIS A 184 -6.48 17.66 5.10
CA HIS A 184 -6.55 19.12 4.92
C HIS A 184 -6.60 19.86 6.27
N ARG A 185 -7.45 19.43 7.20
CA ARG A 185 -7.57 20.02 8.53
C ARG A 185 -6.27 19.94 9.32
N PHE A 186 -5.57 18.82 9.22
CA PHE A 186 -4.26 18.66 9.84
C PHE A 186 -3.24 19.67 9.26
N MET A 187 -3.16 19.77 7.93
CA MET A 187 -2.22 20.69 7.28
C MET A 187 -2.51 22.16 7.64
N MET A 188 -3.77 22.55 7.74
CA MET A 188 -4.15 23.90 8.17
C MET A 188 -3.68 24.23 9.59
N GLN A 189 -3.60 23.25 10.49
CA GLN A 189 -3.09 23.44 11.85
C GLN A 189 -1.58 23.64 11.91
N LEU A 190 -0.83 23.21 10.88
CA LEU A 190 0.62 23.41 10.80
C LEU A 190 1.01 24.81 10.26
N GLN A 191 0.08 25.54 9.66
CA GLN A 191 0.33 26.87 9.08
C GLN A 191 0.11 28.02 10.06
N VAL A 192 -0.35 27.73 11.28
CA VAL A 192 -0.60 28.68 12.37
C VAL A 192 0.59 28.68 13.32
#